data_0768588f7433a78a71d1176258e57b47
#
_entry.id   0768588f7433a78a71d1176258e57b47
#
_cell.length_a   1.000
_cell.length_b   1.000
_cell.length_c   1.000
_cell.angle_alpha   90.00
_cell.angle_beta   90.00
_cell.angle_gamma   90.00
#
_symmetry.space_group_name_H-M   'P 1'
#
loop_
_entity.id
_entity.type
_entity.pdbx_description
1 polymer ?
#
loop_
_entity_poly.entity_id
_entity_poly.type
_entity_poly.pdbx_seq_one_letter_code
_entity_poly.pdbx_strand_id
1 'polypeptide(L)'
;MIDKKHLSQRIAFGTFRLLSLTVVGILFAILGFIIYKGIGVISWEFLTTAPKDGMTAGGIWPAIVGTFYLMIGSALFAFPVGVMSGIYMNEYAPKGWIVRFIRMMTNNLSGIPSIVFGLFGMALFVNYMGFGDSILAGSLTLGLLCVPLVIRTTEEALKAIPDTL
;
A
#
# COMPACT_ATOMS: atom_id res chain seq x y z
N MET A 1 22.76 44.68 12.71
CA MET A 1 23.53 43.44 12.48
C MET A 1 22.50 42.35 12.07
N ILE A 2 22.48 41.98 10.80
CA ILE A 2 21.64 40.87 10.37
C ILE A 2 22.24 39.60 10.99
N ASP A 3 21.48 38.98 11.87
CA ASP A 3 21.95 37.81 12.59
C ASP A 3 22.25 36.68 11.59
N LYS A 4 23.50 36.24 11.52
CA LYS A 4 23.99 35.23 10.56
C LYS A 4 23.12 33.98 10.59
N LYS A 5 22.50 33.67 11.74
CA LYS A 5 21.51 32.58 11.90
C LYS A 5 20.25 32.80 11.05
N HIS A 6 19.68 33.99 11.06
CA HIS A 6 18.47 34.29 10.28
C HIS A 6 18.74 34.28 8.76
N LEU A 7 19.93 34.70 8.32
CA LEU A 7 20.28 34.62 6.91
C LEU A 7 20.47 33.16 6.46
N SER A 8 21.21 32.36 7.22
CA SER A 8 21.42 30.95 6.95
C SER A 8 20.09 30.18 6.93
N GLN A 9 19.19 30.48 7.86
CA GLN A 9 17.84 29.88 7.92
C GLN A 9 17.01 30.24 6.68
N ARG A 10 17.01 31.51 6.25
CA ARG A 10 16.28 31.94 5.04
C ARG A 10 16.81 31.27 3.77
N ILE A 11 18.14 31.15 3.65
CA ILE A 11 18.77 30.45 2.52
C ILE A 11 18.37 28.97 2.55
N ALA A 12 18.47 28.28 3.70
CA ALA A 12 18.10 26.89 3.83
C ALA A 12 16.62 26.64 3.45
N PHE A 13 15.68 27.44 4.01
CA PHE A 13 14.27 27.32 3.65
C PHE A 13 14.00 27.67 2.18
N GLY A 14 14.71 28.65 1.61
CA GLY A 14 14.65 28.99 0.19
C GLY A 14 15.07 27.81 -0.68
N THR A 15 16.20 27.19 -0.34
CA THR A 15 16.72 26.01 -1.05
C THR A 15 15.76 24.83 -0.96
N PHE A 16 15.24 24.51 0.25
CA PHE A 16 14.25 23.42 0.40
C PHE A 16 12.97 23.71 -0.38
N ARG A 17 12.47 24.94 -0.36
CA ARG A 17 11.30 25.32 -1.15
C ARG A 17 11.56 25.16 -2.65
N LEU A 18 12.73 25.60 -3.15
CA LEU A 18 13.10 25.45 -4.54
C LEU A 18 13.18 23.97 -4.94
N LEU A 19 13.87 23.15 -4.16
CA LEU A 19 13.96 21.70 -4.39
C LEU A 19 12.59 21.04 -4.39
N SER A 20 11.72 21.35 -3.42
CA SER A 20 10.36 20.83 -3.36
C SER A 20 9.54 21.22 -4.59
N LEU A 21 9.60 22.49 -5.00
CA LEU A 21 8.89 22.95 -6.21
C LEU A 21 9.43 22.31 -7.48
N THR A 22 10.74 22.06 -7.56
CA THR A 22 11.34 21.34 -8.69
C THR A 22 10.82 19.91 -8.79
N VAL A 23 10.80 19.17 -7.66
CA VAL A 23 10.27 17.79 -7.64
C VAL A 23 8.79 17.75 -8.01
N VAL A 24 8.00 18.67 -7.46
CA VAL A 24 6.57 18.80 -7.80
C VAL A 24 6.40 19.17 -9.28
N GLY A 25 7.21 20.08 -9.80
CA GLY A 25 7.19 20.46 -11.21
C GLY A 25 7.50 19.29 -12.15
N ILE A 26 8.53 18.49 -11.83
CA ILE A 26 8.87 17.28 -12.59
C ILE A 26 7.71 16.28 -12.55
N LEU A 27 7.09 16.08 -11.37
CA LEU A 27 5.94 15.18 -11.23
C LEU A 27 4.79 15.63 -12.13
N PHE A 28 4.41 16.92 -12.09
CA PHE A 28 3.36 17.44 -12.96
C PHE A 28 3.70 17.37 -14.45
N ALA A 29 4.97 17.58 -14.81
CA ALA A 29 5.42 17.42 -16.19
C ALA A 29 5.26 15.99 -16.68
N ILE A 30 5.66 14.99 -15.87
CA ILE A 30 5.48 13.57 -16.19
C ILE A 30 4.00 13.21 -16.30
N LEU A 31 3.19 13.59 -15.31
CA LEU A 31 1.75 13.32 -15.33
C LEU A 31 1.07 14.00 -16.53
N GLY A 32 1.40 15.25 -16.80
CA GLY A 32 0.87 15.97 -17.97
C GLY A 32 1.25 15.30 -19.28
N PHE A 33 2.48 14.81 -19.42
CA PHE A 33 2.92 14.07 -20.59
C PHE A 33 2.14 12.75 -20.77
N ILE A 34 1.96 12.00 -19.68
CA ILE A 34 1.20 10.73 -19.71
C ILE A 34 -0.27 11.00 -20.10
N ILE A 35 -0.90 12.00 -19.47
CA ILE A 35 -2.28 12.37 -19.78
C ILE A 35 -2.40 12.81 -21.24
N TYR A 36 -1.52 13.69 -21.71
CA TYR A 36 -1.53 14.19 -23.07
C TYR A 36 -1.42 13.07 -24.11
N LYS A 37 -0.57 12.09 -23.85
CA LYS A 37 -0.41 10.93 -24.75
C LYS A 37 -1.51 9.90 -24.61
N GLY A 38 -2.09 9.73 -23.43
CA GLY A 38 -3.05 8.65 -23.12
C GLY A 38 -4.51 9.04 -23.31
N ILE A 39 -4.87 10.33 -23.20
CA ILE A 39 -6.28 10.75 -23.15
C ILE A 39 -7.06 10.40 -24.42
N GLY A 40 -6.39 10.41 -25.57
CA GLY A 40 -7.01 10.08 -26.86
C GLY A 40 -7.37 8.60 -27.04
N VAL A 41 -6.79 7.70 -26.21
CA VAL A 41 -7.06 6.26 -26.27
C VAL A 41 -8.20 5.87 -25.32
N ILE A 42 -8.52 6.71 -24.33
CA ILE A 42 -9.57 6.45 -23.35
C ILE A 42 -10.92 6.61 -24.03
N SER A 43 -11.60 5.50 -24.29
CA SER A 43 -12.95 5.45 -24.84
C SER A 43 -13.80 4.51 -24.00
N TRP A 44 -15.13 4.58 -24.19
CA TRP A 44 -16.04 3.64 -23.51
C TRP A 44 -15.73 2.19 -23.90
N GLU A 45 -15.40 1.96 -25.17
CA GLU A 45 -14.99 0.65 -25.66
C GLU A 45 -13.72 0.17 -24.96
N PHE A 46 -12.70 1.02 -24.82
CA PHE A 46 -11.46 0.68 -24.10
C PHE A 46 -11.71 0.27 -22.64
N LEU A 47 -12.65 0.89 -21.97
CA LEU A 47 -12.97 0.58 -20.57
C LEU A 47 -13.82 -0.68 -20.40
N THR A 48 -14.61 -1.07 -21.41
CA THR A 48 -15.63 -2.13 -21.27
C THR A 48 -15.34 -3.39 -22.07
N THR A 49 -14.29 -3.40 -22.89
CA THR A 49 -13.94 -4.60 -23.68
C THR A 49 -12.74 -5.34 -23.10
N ALA A 50 -12.60 -6.60 -23.47
CA ALA A 50 -11.43 -7.41 -23.13
C ALA A 50 -10.26 -7.09 -24.08
N PRO A 51 -9.00 -7.31 -23.64
CA PRO A 51 -7.84 -7.22 -24.51
C PRO A 51 -7.93 -8.20 -25.67
N LYS A 52 -7.46 -7.77 -26.85
CA LYS A 52 -7.39 -8.58 -28.08
C LYS A 52 -5.98 -8.51 -28.66
N ASP A 53 -5.66 -9.41 -29.57
CA ASP A 53 -4.40 -9.42 -30.34
C ASP A 53 -3.14 -9.26 -29.46
N GLY A 54 -3.02 -10.07 -28.40
CA GLY A 54 -1.86 -10.00 -27.51
C GLY A 54 -1.75 -8.68 -26.73
N MET A 55 -2.87 -8.05 -26.37
CA MET A 55 -2.97 -6.77 -25.68
C MET A 55 -2.60 -5.53 -26.54
N THR A 56 -2.54 -5.67 -27.86
CA THR A 56 -2.30 -4.53 -28.76
C THR A 56 -3.57 -3.83 -29.17
N ALA A 57 -4.74 -4.48 -28.99
CA ALA A 57 -6.06 -3.96 -29.27
C ALA A 57 -7.07 -4.34 -28.16
N GLY A 58 -8.28 -3.81 -28.22
CA GLY A 58 -9.33 -4.03 -27.23
C GLY A 58 -9.20 -3.09 -26.01
N GLY A 59 -9.57 -3.57 -24.85
CA GLY A 59 -9.66 -2.76 -23.63
C GLY A 59 -9.11 -3.44 -22.39
N ILE A 60 -9.45 -2.86 -21.22
CA ILE A 60 -8.89 -3.23 -19.91
C ILE A 60 -9.94 -3.73 -18.91
N TRP A 61 -11.15 -4.06 -19.38
CA TRP A 61 -12.26 -4.48 -18.52
C TRP A 61 -11.91 -5.61 -17.53
N PRO A 62 -11.27 -6.72 -17.96
CA PRO A 62 -10.91 -7.80 -17.03
C PRO A 62 -9.91 -7.35 -15.95
N ALA A 63 -9.00 -6.42 -16.29
CA ALA A 63 -8.05 -5.87 -15.32
C ALA A 63 -8.76 -5.00 -14.27
N ILE A 64 -9.75 -4.18 -14.69
CA ILE A 64 -10.57 -3.38 -13.77
C ILE A 64 -11.32 -4.29 -12.79
N VAL A 65 -12.03 -5.28 -13.33
CA VAL A 65 -12.83 -6.23 -12.53
C VAL A 65 -11.91 -7.07 -11.61
N GLY A 66 -10.80 -7.57 -12.15
CA GLY A 66 -9.82 -8.34 -11.38
C GLY A 66 -9.23 -7.54 -10.22
N THR A 67 -8.87 -6.28 -10.44
CA THR A 67 -8.37 -5.38 -9.39
C THR A 67 -9.42 -5.16 -8.30
N PHE A 68 -10.68 -4.98 -8.68
CA PHE A 68 -11.78 -4.82 -7.72
C PHE A 68 -11.97 -6.05 -6.84
N TYR A 69 -11.96 -7.25 -7.42
CA TYR A 69 -12.04 -8.50 -6.66
C TYR A 69 -10.82 -8.72 -5.76
N LEU A 70 -9.61 -8.44 -6.25
CA LEU A 70 -8.39 -8.54 -5.46
C LEU A 70 -8.41 -7.58 -4.27
N MET A 71 -8.87 -6.34 -4.47
CA MET A 71 -8.99 -5.33 -3.42
C MET A 71 -9.99 -5.77 -2.33
N ILE A 72 -11.18 -6.21 -2.73
CA ILE A 72 -12.19 -6.69 -1.77
C ILE A 72 -11.69 -7.93 -1.05
N GLY A 73 -11.17 -8.93 -1.76
CA GLY A 73 -10.69 -10.17 -1.18
C GLY A 73 -9.54 -9.94 -0.20
N SER A 74 -8.57 -9.08 -0.55
CA SER A 74 -7.47 -8.74 0.36
C SER A 74 -7.94 -7.98 1.59
N ALA A 75 -8.92 -7.07 1.45
CA ALA A 75 -9.50 -6.33 2.55
C ALA A 75 -10.29 -7.25 3.50
N LEU A 76 -11.12 -8.15 2.96
CA LEU A 76 -11.89 -9.12 3.75
C LEU A 76 -11.00 -10.06 4.57
N PHE A 77 -9.79 -10.34 4.12
CA PHE A 77 -8.81 -11.09 4.87
C PHE A 77 -8.02 -10.20 5.85
N ALA A 78 -7.46 -9.10 5.37
CA ALA A 78 -6.52 -8.28 6.15
C ALA A 78 -7.20 -7.51 7.29
N PHE A 79 -8.39 -6.94 7.07
CA PHE A 79 -9.05 -6.12 8.10
C PHE A 79 -9.47 -6.93 9.33
N PRO A 80 -10.20 -8.05 9.22
CA PRO A 80 -10.59 -8.81 10.41
C PRO A 80 -9.38 -9.28 11.21
N VAL A 81 -8.39 -9.86 10.53
CA VAL A 81 -7.17 -10.38 11.18
C VAL A 81 -6.36 -9.24 11.80
N GLY A 82 -6.13 -8.17 11.05
CA GLY A 82 -5.31 -7.05 11.49
C GLY A 82 -5.94 -6.25 12.62
N VAL A 83 -7.23 -5.92 12.50
CA VAL A 83 -7.97 -5.14 13.53
C VAL A 83 -8.08 -5.94 14.82
N MET A 84 -8.50 -7.21 14.76
CA MET A 84 -8.60 -8.03 15.96
C MET A 84 -7.24 -8.22 16.65
N SER A 85 -6.19 -8.42 15.87
CA SER A 85 -4.81 -8.52 16.40
C SER A 85 -4.36 -7.20 17.03
N GLY A 86 -4.63 -6.07 16.39
CA GLY A 86 -4.27 -4.74 16.89
C GLY A 86 -5.00 -4.41 18.20
N ILE A 87 -6.31 -4.69 18.29
CA ILE A 87 -7.10 -4.53 19.52
C ILE A 87 -6.54 -5.43 20.63
N TYR A 88 -6.33 -6.71 20.32
CA TYR A 88 -5.78 -7.65 21.31
C TYR A 88 -4.43 -7.18 21.85
N MET A 89 -3.53 -6.75 20.98
CA MET A 89 -2.19 -6.29 21.36
C MET A 89 -2.20 -4.98 22.15
N ASN A 90 -3.21 -4.13 21.99
CA ASN A 90 -3.31 -2.87 22.72
C ASN A 90 -4.03 -3.03 24.06
N GLU A 91 -5.16 -3.73 24.07
CA GLU A 91 -6.08 -3.79 25.23
C GLU A 91 -5.83 -5.01 26.14
N TYR A 92 -5.58 -6.18 25.56
CA TYR A 92 -5.59 -7.44 26.30
C TYR A 92 -4.22 -8.07 26.52
N ALA A 93 -3.26 -7.75 25.66
CA ALA A 93 -1.97 -8.43 25.74
C ALA A 93 -1.13 -7.99 26.95
N PRO A 94 -0.63 -8.93 27.80
CA PRO A 94 0.19 -8.61 28.95
C PRO A 94 1.48 -7.91 28.52
N LYS A 95 1.90 -6.88 29.30
CA LYS A 95 3.17 -6.19 29.06
C LYS A 95 4.35 -7.16 29.31
N GLY A 96 4.78 -7.90 28.27
CA GLY A 96 5.82 -8.91 28.37
C GLY A 96 6.73 -8.99 27.15
N TRP A 97 7.76 -9.83 27.24
CA TRP A 97 8.74 -10.01 26.16
C TRP A 97 8.11 -10.60 24.90
N ILE A 98 7.09 -11.47 25.04
CA ILE A 98 6.38 -12.09 23.91
C ILE A 98 5.68 -11.02 23.06
N VAL A 99 4.94 -10.11 23.69
CA VAL A 99 4.23 -9.03 22.97
C VAL A 99 5.24 -8.09 22.31
N ARG A 100 6.36 -7.79 22.98
CA ARG A 100 7.43 -6.99 22.39
C ARG A 100 8.04 -7.69 21.18
N PHE A 101 8.23 -9.00 21.25
CA PHE A 101 8.73 -9.80 20.13
C PHE A 101 7.76 -9.80 18.96
N ILE A 102 6.45 -10.00 19.19
CA ILE A 102 5.43 -9.96 18.15
C ILE A 102 5.40 -8.59 17.47
N ARG A 103 5.42 -7.48 18.24
CA ARG A 103 5.50 -6.12 17.70
C ARG A 103 6.75 -5.90 16.85
N MET A 104 7.89 -6.40 17.33
CA MET A 104 9.14 -6.32 16.56
C MET A 104 9.02 -7.09 15.24
N MET A 105 8.45 -8.29 15.25
CA MET A 105 8.22 -9.07 14.03
C MET A 105 7.25 -8.35 13.07
N THR A 106 6.13 -7.84 13.56
CA THR A 106 5.15 -7.09 12.76
C THR A 106 5.78 -5.84 12.13
N ASN A 107 6.60 -5.10 12.88
CA ASN A 107 7.31 -3.94 12.36
C ASN A 107 8.36 -4.32 11.29
N ASN A 108 9.06 -5.43 11.49
CA ASN A 108 10.04 -5.92 10.52
C ASN A 108 9.37 -6.43 9.23
N LEU A 109 8.21 -7.12 9.35
CA LEU A 109 7.41 -7.54 8.20
C LEU A 109 7.01 -6.37 7.31
N SER A 110 6.67 -5.22 7.90
CA SER A 110 6.36 -4.00 7.14
C SER A 110 7.55 -3.44 6.34
N GLY A 111 8.78 -3.82 6.68
CA GLY A 111 10.01 -3.44 5.98
C GLY A 111 10.47 -4.44 4.91
N ILE A 112 9.81 -5.59 4.78
CA ILE A 112 10.18 -6.60 3.79
C ILE A 112 9.70 -6.15 2.39
N PRO A 113 10.56 -6.24 1.35
CA PRO A 113 10.16 -5.95 -0.03
C PRO A 113 8.94 -6.79 -0.45
N SER A 114 7.97 -6.16 -1.12
CA SER A 114 6.71 -6.81 -1.54
C SER A 114 6.92 -8.06 -2.42
N ILE A 115 8.03 -8.11 -3.16
CA ILE A 115 8.38 -9.28 -3.98
C ILE A 115 8.54 -10.56 -3.14
N VAL A 116 9.03 -10.46 -1.90
CA VAL A 116 9.16 -11.61 -0.99
C VAL A 116 7.78 -12.16 -0.61
N PHE A 117 6.81 -11.27 -0.33
CA PHE A 117 5.43 -11.67 -0.10
C PHE A 117 4.80 -12.31 -1.34
N GLY A 118 5.10 -11.79 -2.54
CA GLY A 118 4.64 -12.39 -3.79
C GLY A 118 5.18 -13.80 -3.99
N LEU A 119 6.48 -14.00 -3.79
CA LEU A 119 7.11 -15.33 -3.90
C LEU A 119 6.58 -16.30 -2.83
N PHE A 120 6.42 -15.83 -1.60
CA PHE A 120 5.82 -16.63 -0.53
C PHE A 120 4.37 -17.01 -0.84
N GLY A 121 3.57 -16.07 -1.29
CA GLY A 121 2.18 -16.31 -1.68
C GLY A 121 2.06 -17.28 -2.84
N MET A 122 2.93 -17.17 -3.84
CA MET A 122 3.01 -18.13 -4.95
C MET A 122 3.37 -19.53 -4.44
N ALA A 123 4.38 -19.65 -3.58
CA ALA A 123 4.78 -20.95 -3.06
C ALA A 123 3.69 -21.57 -2.17
N LEU A 124 3.10 -20.78 -1.27
CA LEU A 124 2.10 -21.26 -0.30
C LEU A 124 0.72 -21.45 -0.92
N PHE A 125 0.13 -20.39 -1.49
CA PHE A 125 -1.27 -20.42 -1.92
C PHE A 125 -1.43 -21.04 -3.30
N VAL A 126 -0.57 -20.71 -4.26
CA VAL A 126 -0.69 -21.22 -5.63
C VAL A 126 -0.24 -22.68 -5.69
N ASN A 127 0.98 -22.99 -5.21
CA ASN A 127 1.57 -24.31 -5.40
C ASN A 127 1.20 -25.28 -4.26
N TYR A 128 1.46 -24.93 -3.00
CA TYR A 128 1.26 -25.88 -1.88
C TYR A 128 -0.21 -26.11 -1.55
N MET A 129 -1.03 -25.05 -1.45
CA MET A 129 -2.46 -25.17 -1.21
C MET A 129 -3.27 -25.51 -2.47
N GLY A 130 -2.64 -25.43 -3.64
CA GLY A 130 -3.25 -25.83 -4.90
C GLY A 130 -4.35 -24.88 -5.41
N PHE A 131 -4.37 -23.61 -4.96
CA PHE A 131 -5.37 -22.65 -5.45
C PHE A 131 -5.11 -22.18 -6.87
N GLY A 132 -3.94 -22.52 -7.44
CA GLY A 132 -3.54 -22.11 -8.79
C GLY A 132 -3.43 -20.60 -8.95
N ASP A 133 -3.30 -20.15 -10.19
CA ASP A 133 -3.31 -18.73 -10.55
C ASP A 133 -4.74 -18.18 -10.46
N SER A 134 -5.15 -17.80 -9.26
CA SER A 134 -6.53 -17.40 -8.97
C SER A 134 -6.59 -16.07 -8.22
N ILE A 135 -7.75 -15.41 -8.32
CA ILE A 135 -8.07 -14.21 -7.54
C ILE A 135 -7.97 -14.49 -6.03
N LEU A 136 -8.31 -15.70 -5.59
CA LEU A 136 -8.22 -16.10 -4.19
C LEU A 136 -6.77 -16.11 -3.72
N ALA A 137 -5.87 -16.77 -4.45
CA ALA A 137 -4.43 -16.81 -4.12
C ALA A 137 -3.82 -15.39 -4.10
N GLY A 138 -4.15 -14.57 -5.08
CA GLY A 138 -3.73 -13.16 -5.15
C GLY A 138 -4.27 -12.34 -3.99
N SER A 139 -5.56 -12.48 -3.63
CA SER A 139 -6.20 -11.78 -2.53
C SER A 139 -5.58 -12.13 -1.17
N LEU A 140 -5.30 -13.41 -0.93
CA LEU A 140 -4.64 -13.86 0.31
C LEU A 140 -3.20 -13.35 0.40
N THR A 141 -2.47 -13.37 -0.71
CA THR A 141 -1.10 -12.83 -0.79
C THR A 141 -1.05 -11.34 -0.48
N LEU A 142 -1.92 -10.55 -1.14
CA LEU A 142 -2.04 -9.11 -0.88
C LEU A 142 -2.56 -8.83 0.53
N GLY A 143 -3.51 -9.61 0.99
CA GLY A 143 -4.02 -9.51 2.35
C GLY A 143 -2.94 -9.75 3.40
N LEU A 144 -2.11 -10.78 3.22
CA LEU A 144 -0.97 -11.07 4.10
C LEU A 144 0.02 -9.90 4.16
N LEU A 145 0.30 -9.27 3.02
CA LEU A 145 1.12 -8.05 2.94
C LEU A 145 0.50 -6.89 3.73
N CYS A 146 -0.83 -6.76 3.72
CA CYS A 146 -1.55 -5.66 4.39
C CYS A 146 -1.73 -5.88 5.90
N VAL A 147 -1.76 -7.13 6.40
CA VAL A 147 -2.00 -7.45 7.82
C VAL A 147 -1.10 -6.64 8.77
N PRO A 148 0.24 -6.61 8.62
CA PRO A 148 1.11 -5.85 9.53
C PRO A 148 0.78 -4.36 9.56
N LEU A 149 0.42 -3.78 8.42
CA LEU A 149 0.02 -2.37 8.32
C LEU A 149 -1.28 -2.12 9.09
N VAL A 150 -2.29 -2.98 8.90
CA VAL A 150 -3.59 -2.86 9.60
C VAL A 150 -3.41 -3.02 11.11
N ILE A 151 -2.60 -3.99 11.58
CA ILE A 151 -2.28 -4.15 13.01
C ILE A 151 -1.74 -2.84 13.57
N ARG A 152 -0.72 -2.31 12.92
CA ARG A 152 -0.02 -1.10 13.37
C ARG A 152 -0.92 0.12 13.40
N THR A 153 -1.67 0.36 12.32
CA THR A 153 -2.60 1.50 12.26
C THR A 153 -3.72 1.39 13.28
N THR A 154 -4.19 0.16 13.56
CA THR A 154 -5.18 -0.08 14.63
C THR A 154 -4.61 0.22 16.01
N GLU A 155 -3.39 -0.24 16.32
CA GLU A 155 -2.73 0.09 17.60
C GLU A 155 -2.50 1.60 17.75
N GLU A 156 -2.06 2.28 16.68
CA GLU A 156 -1.82 3.73 16.70
C GLU A 156 -3.14 4.50 16.90
N ALA A 157 -4.22 4.07 16.27
CA ALA A 157 -5.55 4.67 16.45
C ALA A 157 -6.06 4.50 17.88
N LEU A 158 -5.91 3.32 18.47
CA LEU A 158 -6.32 3.06 19.85
C LEU A 158 -5.53 3.90 20.86
N LYS A 159 -4.22 4.04 20.67
CA LYS A 159 -3.37 4.87 21.53
C LYS A 159 -3.65 6.36 21.44
N ALA A 160 -4.33 6.83 20.40
CA ALA A 160 -4.74 8.23 20.26
C ALA A 160 -5.99 8.56 21.09
N ILE A 161 -6.70 7.56 21.61
CA ILE A 161 -7.87 7.73 22.47
C ILE A 161 -7.39 7.99 23.91
N PRO A 162 -7.85 9.07 24.59
CA PRO A 162 -7.49 9.31 25.99
C PRO A 162 -8.02 8.23 26.92
N ASP A 163 -7.23 7.81 27.91
CA ASP A 163 -7.58 6.76 28.91
C ASP A 163 -8.79 7.16 29.83
N THR A 164 -9.40 8.30 29.59
CA THR A 164 -10.49 8.87 30.42
C THR A 164 -11.89 8.63 29.85
N LEU A 165 -12.03 7.79 28.84
CA LEU A 165 -13.30 7.29 28.32
C LEU A 165 -13.48 5.84 28.75
#